data_c17847e8c006009bce10cb45ed88ee6c
#
_entry.id   c17847e8c006009bce10cb45ed88ee6c
#
_cell.length_a   1.000
_cell.length_b   1.000
_cell.length_c   1.000
_cell.angle_alpha   90.00
_cell.angle_beta   90.00
_cell.angle_gamma   90.00
#
_symmetry.space_group_name_H-M   'P 1'
#
loop_
_entity.id
_entity.type
_entity.pdbx_description
1 polymer ?
#
loop_
_entity_poly.entity_id
_entity_poly.type
_entity_poly.pdbx_seq_one_letter_code
_entity_poly.pdbx_strand_id
1 'polypeptide(L)'
;PLRIRIPAHTAANFEGLVTRVDARTVRGGDGHLWKLVRSFDDPSTWTEPGVRHLAANGPGGDVYRSSPLDDQWELYDLTIDPVEADNRWDDASLHDLRQHLRMRLKESRAQSVPERNNPWPYATRHSGGH
;
A
#
# COMPACT_ATOMS: atom_id res chain seq x y z
N PRO A 1 -16.85 -13.78 23.64
CA PRO A 1 -15.80 -12.88 23.18
C PRO A 1 -15.88 -12.69 21.66
N LEU A 2 -15.85 -11.45 21.25
CA LEU A 2 -15.88 -11.06 19.84
C LEU A 2 -14.56 -11.52 19.18
N ARG A 3 -14.64 -12.49 18.29
CA ARG A 3 -13.48 -12.91 17.50
C ARG A 3 -13.45 -12.07 16.22
N ILE A 4 -12.56 -11.09 16.19
CA ILE A 4 -12.31 -10.32 14.98
C ILE A 4 -11.40 -11.17 14.08
N ARG A 5 -11.93 -11.58 12.94
CA ARG A 5 -11.12 -12.21 11.90
C ARG A 5 -10.43 -11.10 11.09
N ILE A 6 -9.13 -10.97 11.25
CA ILE A 6 -8.33 -10.13 10.37
C ILE A 6 -8.03 -10.94 9.11
N PRO A 7 -8.39 -10.45 7.92
CA PRO A 7 -8.10 -11.18 6.69
C PRO A 7 -6.59 -11.42 6.55
N ALA A 8 -6.19 -12.67 6.34
CA ALA A 8 -4.79 -13.06 6.15
C ALA A 8 -4.14 -12.46 4.89
N HIS A 9 -4.91 -11.77 4.07
CA HIS A 9 -4.49 -11.24 2.76
C HIS A 9 -4.39 -9.71 2.74
N THR A 10 -4.45 -9.05 3.88
CA THR A 10 -4.32 -7.59 3.95
C THR A 10 -2.88 -7.21 4.18
N ALA A 11 -2.33 -6.42 3.27
CA ALA A 11 -1.01 -5.82 3.45
C ALA A 11 -1.03 -4.82 4.62
N ALA A 12 0.14 -4.61 5.23
CA ALA A 12 0.22 -3.82 6.45
C ALA A 12 0.33 -2.33 6.23
N ASN A 13 0.85 -1.96 5.09
CA ASN A 13 1.13 -0.58 4.75
C ASN A 13 0.32 -0.19 3.53
N PHE A 14 -0.02 1.07 3.47
CA PHE A 14 -0.58 1.66 2.27
C PHE A 14 -0.02 3.06 2.07
N GLU A 15 0.04 3.46 0.83
CA GLU A 15 0.35 4.81 0.42
C GLU A 15 -0.60 5.23 -0.69
N GLY A 16 -0.88 6.51 -0.81
CA GLY A 16 -1.83 7.00 -1.78
C GLY A 16 -1.46 8.38 -2.30
N LEU A 17 -1.97 8.66 -3.49
CA LEU A 17 -1.83 9.93 -4.18
C LEU A 17 -3.18 10.34 -4.73
N VAL A 18 -3.57 11.58 -4.47
CA VAL A 18 -4.72 12.21 -5.13
C VAL A 18 -4.19 13.41 -5.92
N THR A 19 -4.41 13.40 -7.22
CA THR A 19 -3.92 14.46 -8.10
C THR A 19 -4.80 14.62 -9.34
N ARG A 20 -4.87 15.86 -9.82
CA ARG A 20 -5.48 16.13 -11.11
C ARG A 20 -4.47 15.88 -12.22
N VAL A 21 -4.91 15.22 -13.28
CA VAL A 21 -4.06 14.89 -14.43
C VAL A 21 -4.64 15.53 -15.67
N ASP A 22 -3.89 16.47 -16.25
CA ASP A 22 -4.26 17.15 -17.49
C ASP A 22 -4.22 16.16 -18.67
N ALA A 23 -5.21 16.24 -19.55
CA ALA A 23 -5.27 15.46 -20.77
C ALA A 23 -4.07 15.67 -21.70
N ARG A 24 -3.43 16.83 -21.63
CA ARG A 24 -2.21 17.14 -22.40
C ARG A 24 -0.95 16.51 -21.83
N THR A 25 -0.96 16.19 -20.55
CA THR A 25 0.20 15.60 -19.86
C THR A 25 0.28 14.11 -20.11
N VAL A 26 -0.85 13.43 -20.00
CA VAL A 26 -0.90 11.97 -20.11
C VAL A 26 -2.23 11.54 -20.72
N ARG A 27 -2.15 10.63 -21.66
CA ARG A 27 -3.32 10.00 -22.25
C ARG A 27 -4.15 9.27 -21.17
N GLY A 28 -5.43 9.56 -21.15
CA GLY A 28 -6.36 8.98 -20.18
C GLY A 28 -6.57 9.83 -18.93
N GLY A 29 -5.77 10.87 -18.71
CA GLY A 29 -5.92 11.76 -17.55
C GLY A 29 -7.17 12.63 -17.59
N ASP A 30 -7.53 13.12 -18.79
CA ASP A 30 -8.77 13.84 -19.13
C ASP A 30 -9.08 15.08 -18.28
N GLY A 31 -8.10 15.65 -17.59
CA GLY A 31 -8.30 16.74 -16.64
C GLY A 31 -9.02 16.32 -15.36
N HIS A 32 -9.22 15.03 -15.15
CA HIS A 32 -9.91 14.48 -14.00
C HIS A 32 -9.02 14.43 -12.76
N LEU A 33 -9.67 14.31 -11.62
CA LEU A 33 -9.03 14.03 -10.33
C LEU A 33 -8.91 12.52 -10.16
N TRP A 34 -7.69 12.03 -10.02
CA TRP A 34 -7.39 10.61 -9.86
C TRP A 34 -6.84 10.29 -8.49
N LYS A 35 -7.19 9.12 -7.99
CA LYS A 35 -6.64 8.55 -6.76
C LYS A 35 -5.95 7.22 -7.07
N LEU A 36 -4.69 7.14 -6.71
CA LEU A 36 -3.91 5.90 -6.74
C LEU A 36 -3.61 5.45 -5.31
N VAL A 37 -3.87 4.19 -5.02
CA VAL A 37 -3.53 3.57 -3.73
C VAL A 37 -2.68 2.34 -3.99
N ARG A 38 -1.64 2.19 -3.20
CA ARG A 38 -0.80 1.00 -3.14
C ARG A 38 -0.88 0.43 -1.73
N SER A 39 -1.24 -0.84 -1.62
CA SER A 39 -1.14 -1.61 -0.38
C SER A 39 0.02 -2.58 -0.49
N PHE A 40 0.89 -2.61 0.50
CA PHE A 40 2.14 -3.36 0.42
C PHE A 40 2.62 -3.84 1.79
N ASP A 41 3.46 -4.84 1.78
CA ASP A 41 4.24 -5.25 2.93
C ASP A 41 5.69 -4.77 2.78
N ASP A 42 6.23 -4.25 3.87
CA ASP A 42 7.65 -3.92 3.96
C ASP A 42 8.28 -4.74 5.09
N PRO A 43 8.97 -5.85 4.75
CA PRO A 43 9.61 -6.70 5.75
C PRO A 43 10.62 -5.99 6.65
N SER A 44 11.18 -4.87 6.18
CA SER A 44 12.13 -4.08 6.98
C SER A 44 11.48 -3.40 8.19
N THR A 45 10.16 -3.27 8.18
CA THR A 45 9.40 -2.68 9.29
C THR A 45 8.86 -3.72 10.28
N TRP A 46 9.10 -4.99 10.03
CA TRP A 46 8.63 -6.07 10.91
C TRP A 46 9.41 -6.09 12.21
N THR A 47 8.73 -6.39 13.32
CA THR A 47 9.32 -6.39 14.66
C THR A 47 10.35 -7.47 14.85
N GLU A 48 10.22 -8.60 14.13
CA GLU A 48 11.18 -9.67 14.06
C GLU A 48 11.57 -9.92 12.61
N PRO A 49 12.86 -10.12 12.32
CA PRO A 49 13.31 -10.34 10.96
C PRO A 49 12.59 -11.54 10.30
N GLY A 50 11.96 -11.28 9.16
CA GLY A 50 11.28 -12.30 8.38
C GLY A 50 9.95 -12.79 8.95
N VAL A 51 9.48 -12.22 10.05
CA VAL A 51 8.22 -12.62 10.68
C VAL A 51 7.32 -11.41 10.86
N ARG A 52 6.13 -11.50 10.35
CA ARG A 52 5.09 -10.55 10.66
C ARG A 52 4.01 -11.15 11.51
N HIS A 53 3.69 -10.43 12.57
CA HIS A 53 2.51 -10.66 13.36
C HIS A 53 1.27 -10.51 12.51
N LEU A 54 0.67 -11.61 12.14
CA LEU A 54 -0.68 -11.61 11.64
C LEU A 54 -1.41 -12.77 12.20
N ALA A 55 -2.34 -12.45 13.00
CA ALA A 55 -3.40 -13.36 13.33
C ALA A 55 -4.20 -13.74 12.09
N ALA A 56 -3.78 -14.73 11.38
CA ALA A 56 -4.73 -15.51 10.63
C ALA A 56 -5.24 -16.56 11.58
N ASN A 57 -6.40 -16.32 12.13
CA ASN A 57 -7.03 -17.27 13.05
C ASN A 57 -7.49 -18.50 12.27
N GLY A 58 -6.58 -19.44 12.09
CA GLY A 58 -6.96 -20.81 11.76
C GLY A 58 -7.37 -21.56 13.04
N PRO A 59 -7.89 -22.77 12.92
CA PRO A 59 -8.31 -23.59 14.07
C PRO A 59 -7.18 -23.98 15.03
N GLY A 60 -5.96 -23.51 14.84
CA GLY A 60 -4.79 -23.79 15.66
C GLY A 60 -4.08 -22.59 16.27
N GLY A 61 -4.63 -21.37 16.18
CA GLY A 61 -4.04 -20.18 16.78
C GLY A 61 -3.48 -19.16 15.78
N ASP A 62 -2.57 -18.33 16.25
CA ASP A 62 -2.00 -17.23 15.48
C ASP A 62 -1.05 -17.75 14.40
N VAL A 63 -1.24 -17.29 13.16
CA VAL A 63 -0.35 -17.60 12.05
C VAL A 63 0.53 -16.38 11.76
N TYR A 64 1.82 -16.61 11.72
CA TYR A 64 2.81 -15.61 11.36
C TYR A 64 3.08 -15.64 9.86
N ARG A 65 3.09 -14.48 9.23
CA ARG A 65 3.48 -14.36 7.85
C ARG A 65 4.99 -14.12 7.76
N SER A 66 5.70 -15.01 7.08
CA SER A 66 7.15 -14.93 6.88
C SER A 66 7.57 -14.36 5.53
N SER A 67 6.63 -14.24 4.60
CA SER A 67 6.86 -13.64 3.29
C SER A 67 5.90 -12.49 3.02
N PRO A 68 6.38 -11.40 2.35
CA PRO A 68 5.52 -10.28 2.02
C PRO A 68 4.45 -10.67 1.01
N LEU A 69 3.30 -10.03 1.09
CA LEU A 69 2.31 -10.08 0.03
C LEU A 69 2.78 -9.22 -1.14
N ASP A 70 2.36 -9.60 -2.34
CA ASP A 70 2.54 -8.79 -3.53
C ASP A 70 1.79 -7.46 -3.38
N ASP A 71 2.33 -6.42 -4.01
CA ASP A 71 1.70 -5.12 -4.03
C ASP A 71 0.29 -5.20 -4.64
N GLN A 72 -0.66 -4.55 -3.98
CA GLN A 72 -2.02 -4.41 -4.46
C GLN A 72 -2.27 -2.95 -4.81
N TRP A 73 -2.89 -2.72 -5.96
CA TRP A 73 -3.12 -1.40 -6.48
C TRP A 73 -4.61 -1.12 -6.69
N GLU A 74 -4.98 0.12 -6.43
CA GLU A 74 -6.33 0.63 -6.68
C GLU A 74 -6.22 1.97 -7.42
N LEU A 75 -7.05 2.16 -8.41
CA LEU A 75 -7.11 3.37 -9.22
C LEU A 75 -8.56 3.82 -9.37
N TYR A 76 -8.83 5.06 -8.96
CA TYR A 76 -10.17 5.64 -9.02
C TYR A 76 -10.16 6.97 -9.75
N ASP A 77 -11.15 7.15 -10.62
CA ASP A 77 -11.47 8.44 -11.21
C ASP A 77 -12.46 9.17 -10.30
N LEU A 78 -11.97 10.04 -9.45
CA LEU A 78 -12.81 10.73 -8.46
C LEU A 78 -13.74 11.77 -9.09
N THR A 79 -13.49 12.20 -10.32
CA THR A 79 -14.36 13.14 -11.01
C THR A 79 -15.68 12.51 -11.40
N ILE A 80 -15.66 11.26 -11.88
CA ILE A 80 -16.87 10.54 -12.30
C ILE A 80 -17.33 9.50 -11.27
N ASP A 81 -16.47 9.10 -10.37
CA ASP A 81 -16.71 8.08 -9.34
C ASP A 81 -16.21 8.54 -7.95
N PRO A 82 -16.84 9.57 -7.36
CA PRO A 82 -16.39 10.11 -6.07
C PRO A 82 -16.58 9.17 -4.89
N VAL A 83 -17.36 8.09 -5.06
CA VAL A 83 -17.59 7.07 -4.01
C VAL A 83 -16.62 5.89 -4.11
N GLU A 84 -15.71 5.90 -5.10
CA GLU A 84 -14.69 4.86 -5.26
C GLU A 84 -15.28 3.45 -5.42
N ALA A 85 -16.34 3.33 -6.22
CA ALA A 85 -17.04 2.07 -6.45
C ALA A 85 -16.37 1.20 -7.51
N ASP A 86 -15.61 1.81 -8.44
CA ASP A 86 -15.00 1.14 -9.57
C ASP A 86 -13.47 1.28 -9.56
N ASN A 87 -12.79 0.23 -9.12
CA ASN A 87 -11.33 0.14 -9.18
C ASN A 87 -10.90 -0.11 -10.64
N ARG A 88 -10.26 0.87 -11.24
CA ARG A 88 -9.84 0.86 -12.65
C ARG A 88 -8.37 0.46 -12.85
N TRP A 89 -7.76 -0.13 -11.85
CA TRP A 89 -6.35 -0.52 -11.96
C TRP A 89 -6.08 -1.48 -13.14
N ASP A 90 -6.99 -2.42 -13.40
CA ASP A 90 -6.85 -3.43 -14.46
C ASP A 90 -7.30 -2.97 -15.85
N ASP A 91 -7.75 -1.71 -15.99
CA ASP A 91 -8.15 -1.15 -17.27
C ASP A 91 -6.92 -0.93 -18.18
N ALA A 92 -6.81 -1.75 -19.22
CA ALA A 92 -5.67 -1.70 -20.14
C ALA A 92 -5.53 -0.37 -20.88
N SER A 93 -6.64 0.36 -21.10
CA SER A 93 -6.63 1.67 -21.74
C SER A 93 -5.95 2.75 -20.90
N LEU A 94 -5.78 2.54 -19.61
CA LEU A 94 -5.18 3.48 -18.65
C LEU A 94 -3.70 3.19 -18.35
N HIS A 95 -3.02 2.43 -19.20
CA HIS A 95 -1.61 2.07 -18.99
C HIS A 95 -0.72 3.30 -18.75
N ASP A 96 -0.80 4.29 -19.63
CA ASP A 96 0.05 5.49 -19.55
C ASP A 96 -0.26 6.31 -18.30
N LEU A 97 -1.53 6.43 -17.94
CA LEU A 97 -1.96 7.08 -16.72
C LEU A 97 -1.43 6.37 -15.47
N ARG A 98 -1.51 5.04 -15.43
CA ARG A 98 -0.96 4.26 -14.31
C ARG A 98 0.53 4.48 -14.13
N GLN A 99 1.31 4.46 -15.23
CA GLN A 99 2.74 4.70 -15.17
C GLN A 99 3.07 6.10 -14.65
N HIS A 100 2.36 7.10 -15.14
CA HIS A 100 2.52 8.48 -14.69
C HIS A 100 2.21 8.64 -13.20
N LEU A 101 1.10 8.10 -12.73
CA LEU A 101 0.70 8.19 -11.32
C LEU A 101 1.65 7.41 -10.40
N ARG A 102 2.13 6.25 -10.83
CA ARG A 102 3.15 5.49 -10.06
C ARG A 102 4.43 6.29 -9.92
N MET A 103 4.88 6.96 -10.97
CA MET A 103 6.06 7.81 -10.92
C MET A 103 5.85 8.99 -9.94
N ARG A 104 4.68 9.64 -10.02
CA ARG A 104 4.30 10.72 -9.12
C ARG A 104 4.24 10.28 -7.66
N LEU A 105 3.70 9.09 -7.40
CA LEU A 105 3.67 8.51 -6.06
C LEU A 105 5.08 8.27 -5.52
N LYS A 106 5.97 7.72 -6.34
CA LYS A 106 7.37 7.50 -5.99
C LYS A 106 8.10 8.79 -5.67
N GLU A 107 7.91 9.83 -6.47
CA GLU A 107 8.49 11.16 -6.24
C GLU A 107 7.97 11.78 -4.95
N SER A 108 6.67 11.73 -4.71
CA SER A 108 6.03 12.24 -3.50
C SER A 108 6.55 11.52 -2.25
N ARG A 109 6.73 10.21 -2.33
CA ARG A 109 7.30 9.42 -1.25
C ARG A 109 8.74 9.82 -0.94
N ALA A 110 9.58 10.02 -1.97
CA ALA A 110 10.96 10.44 -1.78
C ALA A 110 11.09 11.82 -1.11
N GLN A 111 10.10 12.70 -1.33
CA GLN A 111 10.06 14.03 -0.71
C GLN A 111 9.48 14.03 0.70
N SER A 112 8.54 13.14 0.98
CA SER A 112 7.72 13.19 2.21
C SER A 112 8.18 12.21 3.28
N VAL A 113 8.87 11.13 2.88
CA VAL A 113 9.38 10.13 3.80
C VAL A 113 10.89 10.31 3.90
N PRO A 114 11.40 10.86 5.00
CA PRO A 114 12.84 10.93 5.22
C PRO A 114 13.43 9.54 5.26
N GLU A 115 14.69 9.43 4.85
CA GLU A 115 15.43 8.17 4.79
C GLU A 115 15.22 7.37 6.07
N ARG A 116 14.75 6.15 5.90
CA ARG A 116 14.52 5.11 6.91
C ARG A 116 14.10 5.65 8.26
N ASN A 117 12.85 5.51 8.59
CA ASN A 117 12.44 5.57 9.99
C ASN A 117 13.39 4.69 10.80
N ASN A 118 14.11 5.32 11.72
CA ASN A 118 14.82 4.55 12.72
C ASN A 118 13.85 3.52 13.30
N PRO A 119 14.25 2.26 13.42
CA PRO A 119 13.40 1.26 14.05
C PRO A 119 12.90 1.82 15.37
N TRP A 120 11.65 1.62 15.65
CA TRP A 120 11.05 2.07 16.90
C TRP A 120 11.99 1.69 18.08
N PRO A 121 12.28 2.59 19.02
CA PRO A 121 13.31 2.32 20.04
C PRO A 121 13.10 1.04 20.84
N TYR A 122 11.89 0.52 20.83
CA TYR A 122 11.56 -0.76 21.47
C TYR A 122 11.88 -1.98 20.62
N ALA A 123 11.95 -1.86 19.30
CA ALA A 123 12.32 -2.95 18.42
C ALA A 123 13.81 -3.29 18.52
N THR A 124 14.65 -2.34 18.90
CA THR A 124 16.09 -2.55 19.07
C THR A 124 16.48 -3.13 20.43
N ARG A 125 15.59 -3.08 21.42
CA ARG A 125 15.89 -3.59 22.77
C ARG A 125 15.78 -5.11 22.89
N HIS A 126 15.12 -5.78 21.96
CA HIS A 126 14.95 -7.24 22.01
C HIS A 126 15.99 -8.02 21.22
N SER A 127 16.79 -7.35 20.38
CA SER A 127 17.88 -7.97 19.63
C SER A 127 19.23 -7.97 20.39
N GLY A 128 19.28 -7.43 21.59
CA GLY A 128 20.48 -7.34 22.44
C GLY A 128 20.51 -8.26 23.65
N GLY A 129 19.64 -9.23 23.70
CA GLY A 129 19.54 -10.16 24.84
C GLY A 129 20.15 -11.52 24.55
N HIS A 130 21.45 -11.60 24.51
CA HIS A 130 22.23 -12.81 24.79
C HIS A 130 23.59 -12.43 25.31
#